data_a8234017ff99150496e13abb4ea11cb5
#
_entry.id   a8234017ff99150496e13abb4ea11cb5
#
_cell.length_a   1.000
_cell.length_b   1.000
_cell.length_c   1.000
_cell.angle_alpha   90.00
_cell.angle_beta   90.00
_cell.angle_gamma   90.00
#
_symmetry.space_group_name_H-M   'P 1'
#
loop_
_entity.id
_entity.type
_entity.pdbx_description
1 polymer ?
#
loop_
_entity_poly.entity_id
_entity_poly.type
_entity_poly.pdbx_seq_one_letter_code
_entity_poly.pdbx_strand_id
1 'polypeptide(L)'
;DSSKDVGKLSASWAQYCAQEELQKLSDKNKIELTLFHGRGGSVGRGGGPVYTALLSQPPGTVNGRTRITEQGEVIQQKYDTASLAENSLGTYIGSVFEATLIPPVKPKQKWRNVMDEMSKVSAQAYHSNIMDDQNFLRYFDEVTPQKNLEKLFIGSRPTRRSASKDIKSLRAIPWMFAWTQMRFILPAWLGILEALSDTCLLYTSPSPRDSI
;
A
#
# COMPACT_ATOMS: atom_id res chain seq x y z
N ASP A 1 -6.70 3.03 -1.66
CA ASP A 1 -7.19 2.69 -3.00
C ASP A 1 -6.20 3.00 -4.12
N SER A 2 -5.20 3.77 -3.83
CA SER A 2 -4.20 4.22 -4.82
C SER A 2 -3.44 3.06 -5.47
N SER A 3 -3.18 1.97 -4.75
CA SER A 3 -2.54 0.79 -5.36
C SER A 3 -3.40 0.11 -6.44
N LYS A 4 -4.74 0.18 -6.32
CA LYS A 4 -5.64 -0.25 -7.38
C LYS A 4 -5.58 0.69 -8.59
N ASP A 5 -5.38 1.96 -8.34
CA ASP A 5 -5.48 2.99 -9.37
C ASP A 5 -4.17 3.20 -10.14
N VAL A 6 -3.00 3.02 -9.50
CA VAL A 6 -1.68 3.33 -10.09
C VAL A 6 -0.59 2.29 -9.83
N GLY A 7 -0.95 1.12 -9.31
CA GLY A 7 0.01 0.10 -8.89
C GLY A 7 0.68 0.39 -7.53
N LYS A 8 1.44 -0.57 -7.04
CA LYS A 8 2.00 -0.54 -5.68
C LYS A 8 3.14 0.47 -5.51
N LEU A 9 4.07 0.52 -6.46
CA LEU A 9 5.24 1.38 -6.38
C LEU A 9 4.82 2.85 -6.30
N SER A 10 4.06 3.29 -7.28
CA SER A 10 3.62 4.68 -7.41
C SER A 10 2.73 5.11 -6.24
N ALA A 11 1.81 4.24 -5.81
CA ALA A 11 0.97 4.50 -4.66
C ALA A 11 1.78 4.66 -3.37
N SER A 12 2.79 3.79 -3.15
CA SER A 12 3.61 3.85 -1.95
C SER A 12 4.50 5.08 -1.91
N TRP A 13 5.08 5.46 -3.05
CA TRP A 13 5.90 6.66 -3.15
C TRP A 13 5.08 7.94 -2.95
N ALA A 14 3.92 8.04 -3.61
CA ALA A 14 3.02 9.17 -3.42
C ALA A 14 2.55 9.30 -1.95
N GLN A 15 2.28 8.18 -1.28
CA GLN A 15 1.93 8.16 0.13
C GLN A 15 3.08 8.65 1.01
N TYR A 16 4.31 8.21 0.73
CA TYR A 16 5.50 8.65 1.44
C TYR A 16 5.67 10.18 1.34
N CYS A 17 5.62 10.73 0.13
CA CYS A 17 5.74 12.16 -0.11
C CYS A 17 4.63 12.96 0.58
N ALA A 18 3.38 12.51 0.49
CA ALA A 18 2.25 13.17 1.14
C ALA A 18 2.39 13.19 2.67
N GLN A 19 2.88 12.11 3.27
CA GLN A 19 3.13 12.06 4.72
C GLN A 19 4.22 13.05 5.15
N GLU A 20 5.30 13.16 4.37
CA GLU A 20 6.35 14.17 4.65
C GLU A 20 5.82 15.60 4.57
N GLU A 21 5.02 15.89 3.55
CA GLU A 21 4.44 17.23 3.40
C GLU A 21 3.48 17.57 4.53
N LEU A 22 2.63 16.62 4.92
CA LEU A 22 1.75 16.77 6.07
C LEU A 22 2.52 17.00 7.36
N GLN A 23 3.62 16.27 7.59
CA GLN A 23 4.46 16.46 8.76
C GLN A 23 5.10 17.85 8.76
N LYS A 24 5.67 18.30 7.65
CA LYS A 24 6.24 19.64 7.52
C LYS A 24 5.20 20.76 7.80
N LEU A 25 3.99 20.57 7.26
CA LEU A 25 2.90 21.52 7.48
C LEU A 25 2.46 21.56 8.95
N SER A 26 2.39 20.41 9.59
CA SER A 26 2.06 20.24 10.99
C SER A 26 3.09 20.93 11.89
N ASP A 27 4.37 20.66 11.64
CA ASP A 27 5.48 21.29 12.39
C ASP A 27 5.46 22.82 12.25
N LYS A 28 5.27 23.32 11.02
CA LYS A 28 5.17 24.76 10.74
C LYS A 28 4.05 25.44 11.53
N ASN A 29 2.92 24.76 11.70
CA ASN A 29 1.75 25.30 12.39
C ASN A 29 1.69 24.90 13.87
N LYS A 30 2.71 24.19 14.39
CA LYS A 30 2.75 23.68 15.77
C LYS A 30 1.52 22.82 16.12
N ILE A 31 1.07 22.03 15.17
CA ILE A 31 -0.04 21.09 15.33
C ILE A 31 0.54 19.69 15.53
N GLU A 32 0.05 18.98 16.52
CA GLU A 32 0.43 17.60 16.74
C GLU A 32 -0.30 16.68 15.75
N LEU A 33 0.46 16.06 14.84
CA LEU A 33 -0.08 15.16 13.82
C LEU A 33 0.00 13.70 14.27
N THR A 34 -1.09 12.98 14.11
CA THR A 34 -1.09 11.52 14.19
C THR A 34 -1.65 10.96 12.90
N LEU A 35 -0.80 10.25 12.15
CA LEU A 35 -1.23 9.60 10.93
C LEU A 35 -2.05 8.35 11.25
N PHE A 36 -3.19 8.24 10.58
CA PHE A 36 -4.08 7.11 10.72
C PHE A 36 -3.94 6.18 9.50
N HIS A 37 -3.41 4.97 9.73
CA HIS A 37 -3.30 3.96 8.70
C HIS A 37 -4.59 3.14 8.64
N GLY A 38 -5.44 3.47 7.68
CA GLY A 38 -6.70 2.77 7.44
C GLY A 38 -6.51 1.43 6.73
N ARG A 39 -7.65 0.77 6.47
CA ARG A 39 -7.69 -0.53 5.76
C ARG A 39 -7.07 -0.51 4.34
N GLY A 40 -6.76 0.67 3.79
CA GLY A 40 -6.08 0.87 2.51
C GLY A 40 -4.56 1.05 2.63
N GLY A 41 -4.05 1.24 3.86
CA GLY A 41 -2.64 1.52 4.11
C GLY A 41 -1.73 0.30 3.95
N SER A 42 -0.45 0.56 3.74
CA SER A 42 0.58 -0.48 3.59
C SER A 42 1.04 -1.07 4.92
N VAL A 43 0.85 -0.35 6.03
CA VAL A 43 1.31 -0.79 7.35
C VAL A 43 0.44 -1.93 7.87
N GLY A 44 1.04 -3.10 8.06
CA GLY A 44 0.38 -4.28 8.60
C GLY A 44 -0.60 -4.98 7.67
N ARG A 45 -0.71 -4.56 6.42
CA ARG A 45 -1.62 -5.15 5.43
C ARG A 45 -0.97 -6.30 4.67
N GLY A 46 -1.77 -7.34 4.41
CA GLY A 46 -1.36 -8.45 3.56
C GLY A 46 -0.23 -9.33 4.12
N GLY A 47 -0.04 -9.35 5.43
CA GLY A 47 0.97 -10.18 6.08
C GLY A 47 2.40 -9.66 5.96
N GLY A 48 2.61 -8.43 5.49
CA GLY A 48 3.93 -7.79 5.48
C GLY A 48 4.44 -7.51 6.90
N PRO A 49 5.77 -7.54 7.14
CA PRO A 49 6.32 -7.32 8.47
C PRO A 49 6.02 -5.89 8.93
N VAL A 50 5.26 -5.79 10.02
CA VAL A 50 4.86 -4.52 10.64
C VAL A 50 6.07 -3.66 11.00
N TYR A 51 7.10 -4.29 11.54
CA TYR A 51 8.37 -3.67 11.89
C TYR A 51 8.97 -2.88 10.71
N THR A 52 9.22 -3.55 9.59
CA THR A 52 9.79 -2.91 8.40
C THR A 52 8.86 -1.82 7.84
N ALA A 53 7.55 -2.06 7.87
CA ALA A 53 6.57 -1.09 7.37
C ALA A 53 6.54 0.20 8.21
N LEU A 54 6.69 0.12 9.52
CA LEU A 54 6.76 1.29 10.40
C LEU A 54 8.09 2.04 10.24
N LEU A 55 9.21 1.33 10.15
CA LEU A 55 10.53 1.94 9.95
C LEU A 55 10.72 2.53 8.54
N SER A 56 9.90 2.14 7.57
CA SER A 56 9.93 2.73 6.22
C SER A 56 9.11 4.02 6.08
N GLN A 57 8.45 4.47 7.16
CA GLN A 57 7.72 5.73 7.14
C GLN A 57 8.68 6.93 7.11
N PRO A 58 8.23 8.10 6.61
CA PRO A 58 9.05 9.31 6.66
C PRO A 58 9.47 9.66 8.10
N PRO A 59 10.70 10.14 8.30
CA PRO A 59 11.17 10.55 9.63
C PRO A 59 10.24 11.55 10.29
N GLY A 60 9.92 11.31 11.57
CA GLY A 60 9.04 12.16 12.37
C GLY A 60 7.55 11.88 12.24
N THR A 61 7.12 11.05 11.28
CA THR A 61 5.70 10.68 11.13
C THR A 61 5.24 9.61 12.13
N VAL A 62 6.19 8.85 12.67
CA VAL A 62 6.00 7.98 13.83
C VAL A 62 6.74 8.62 15.01
N ASN A 63 6.02 9.24 15.92
CA ASN A 63 6.58 9.97 17.05
C ASN A 63 5.86 9.54 18.34
N GLY A 64 6.35 8.49 18.98
CA GLY A 64 5.77 7.90 20.19
C GLY A 64 4.39 7.25 19.98
N ARG A 65 3.82 7.34 18.78
CA ARG A 65 2.49 6.80 18.49
C ARG A 65 2.31 6.44 17.02
N THR A 66 1.46 5.46 16.77
CA THR A 66 0.90 5.14 15.46
C THR A 66 -0.54 4.71 15.62
N ARG A 67 -1.35 4.89 14.60
CA ARG A 67 -2.75 4.48 14.62
C ARG A 67 -3.06 3.61 13.39
N ILE A 68 -3.43 2.37 13.63
CA ILE A 68 -3.63 1.38 12.57
C ILE A 68 -5.01 0.76 12.74
N THR A 69 -5.76 0.64 11.64
CA THR A 69 -7.00 -0.14 11.63
C THR A 69 -6.69 -1.56 11.19
N GLU A 70 -6.82 -2.50 12.10
CA GLU A 70 -6.79 -3.92 11.76
C GLU A 70 -8.08 -4.35 11.07
N GLN A 71 -7.98 -5.34 10.18
CA GLN A 71 -9.15 -6.00 9.59
C GLN A 71 -9.66 -7.07 10.54
N GLY A 72 -10.99 -7.26 10.59
CA GLY A 72 -11.61 -8.20 11.53
C GLY A 72 -11.06 -9.63 11.44
N GLU A 73 -10.80 -10.09 10.21
CA GLU A 73 -10.24 -11.42 9.95
C GLU A 73 -8.79 -11.59 10.45
N VAL A 74 -8.06 -10.49 10.59
CA VAL A 74 -6.66 -10.50 11.06
C VAL A 74 -6.58 -10.42 12.58
N ILE A 75 -7.62 -9.90 13.24
CA ILE A 75 -7.65 -9.75 14.72
C ILE A 75 -7.48 -11.11 15.39
N GLN A 76 -8.21 -12.11 14.93
CA GLN A 76 -8.10 -13.45 15.48
C GLN A 76 -6.70 -14.04 15.30
N GLN A 77 -6.10 -13.87 14.11
CA GLN A 77 -4.75 -14.35 13.84
C GLN A 77 -3.67 -13.70 14.71
N LYS A 78 -3.85 -12.43 15.08
CA LYS A 78 -2.86 -11.66 15.82
C LYS A 78 -3.07 -11.65 17.33
N TYR A 79 -4.29 -11.85 17.80
CA TYR A 79 -4.67 -11.56 19.19
C TYR A 79 -5.51 -12.66 19.85
N ASP A 80 -5.68 -13.83 19.21
CA ASP A 80 -6.53 -14.92 19.72
C ASP A 80 -6.01 -15.49 21.05
N THR A 81 -4.69 -15.58 21.21
CA THR A 81 -4.06 -16.04 22.45
C THR A 81 -3.17 -14.96 23.06
N ALA A 82 -2.93 -15.05 24.37
CA ALA A 82 -2.06 -14.10 25.07
C ALA A 82 -0.66 -14.04 24.45
N SER A 83 -0.09 -15.17 24.06
CA SER A 83 1.24 -15.24 23.43
C SER A 83 1.26 -14.57 22.04
N LEU A 84 0.24 -14.77 21.21
CA LEU A 84 0.12 -14.10 19.92
C LEU A 84 -0.06 -12.59 20.08
N ALA A 85 -0.89 -12.20 21.05
CA ALA A 85 -1.12 -10.78 21.34
C ALA A 85 0.17 -10.10 21.85
N GLU A 86 0.90 -10.75 22.76
CA GLU A 86 2.17 -10.24 23.29
C GLU A 86 3.21 -10.05 22.17
N ASN A 87 3.40 -11.04 21.30
CA ASN A 87 4.31 -10.93 20.15
C ASN A 87 3.89 -9.82 19.19
N SER A 88 2.60 -9.73 18.88
CA SER A 88 2.08 -8.72 17.97
C SER A 88 2.24 -7.30 18.54
N LEU A 89 1.83 -7.10 19.79
CA LEU A 89 1.95 -5.81 20.48
C LEU A 89 3.42 -5.44 20.72
N GLY A 90 4.25 -6.40 21.11
CA GLY A 90 5.70 -6.21 21.27
C GLY A 90 6.35 -5.72 20.00
N THR A 91 5.98 -6.29 18.84
CA THR A 91 6.47 -5.85 17.54
C THR A 91 6.04 -4.40 17.24
N TYR A 92 4.78 -4.05 17.49
CA TYR A 92 4.30 -2.68 17.28
C TYR A 92 5.00 -1.68 18.20
N ILE A 93 5.08 -2.00 19.49
CA ILE A 93 5.73 -1.14 20.50
C ILE A 93 7.21 -0.95 20.16
N GLY A 94 7.94 -2.03 19.91
CA GLY A 94 9.35 -1.98 19.54
C GLY A 94 9.60 -1.13 18.28
N SER A 95 8.77 -1.31 17.24
CA SER A 95 8.88 -0.55 16.00
C SER A 95 8.62 0.95 16.21
N VAL A 96 7.62 1.31 17.03
CA VAL A 96 7.32 2.71 17.36
C VAL A 96 8.44 3.32 18.18
N PHE A 97 8.99 2.60 19.15
CA PHE A 97 10.14 3.06 19.94
C PHE A 97 11.34 3.33 19.04
N GLU A 98 11.70 2.38 18.20
CA GLU A 98 12.84 2.51 17.30
C GLU A 98 12.65 3.65 16.30
N ALA A 99 11.52 3.74 15.63
CA ALA A 99 11.22 4.84 14.71
C ALA A 99 11.23 6.22 15.36
N THR A 100 10.94 6.28 16.67
CA THR A 100 10.93 7.53 17.43
C THR A 100 12.33 7.92 17.91
N LEU A 101 13.09 6.99 18.46
CA LEU A 101 14.40 7.24 19.07
C LEU A 101 15.52 7.25 18.02
N ILE A 102 15.38 6.45 16.97
CA ILE A 102 16.34 6.31 15.87
C ILE A 102 15.59 6.52 14.55
N PRO A 103 15.18 7.77 14.23
CA PRO A 103 14.39 8.03 13.03
C PRO A 103 15.10 7.54 11.76
N PRO A 104 14.36 7.03 10.77
CA PRO A 104 14.91 6.63 9.49
C PRO A 104 15.70 7.75 8.82
N VAL A 105 16.71 7.37 8.04
CA VAL A 105 17.52 8.35 7.29
C VAL A 105 16.67 9.06 6.24
N LYS A 106 16.75 10.40 6.21
CA LYS A 106 16.07 11.18 5.17
C LYS A 106 16.60 10.82 3.79
N PRO A 107 15.74 10.52 2.81
CA PRO A 107 16.18 10.24 1.46
C PRO A 107 16.97 11.41 0.85
N LYS A 108 18.09 11.09 0.20
CA LYS A 108 18.87 12.07 -0.56
C LYS A 108 18.09 12.53 -1.80
N GLN A 109 18.29 13.76 -2.27
CA GLN A 109 17.56 14.27 -3.43
C GLN A 109 17.74 13.40 -4.69
N LYS A 110 18.92 12.85 -4.92
CA LYS A 110 19.15 11.93 -6.03
C LYS A 110 18.28 10.67 -5.97
N TRP A 111 18.01 10.14 -4.78
CA TRP A 111 17.14 8.98 -4.60
C TRP A 111 15.68 9.35 -4.85
N ARG A 112 15.27 10.56 -4.45
CA ARG A 112 13.93 11.07 -4.71
C ARG A 112 13.67 11.21 -6.20
N ASN A 113 14.62 11.80 -6.93
CA ASN A 113 14.51 11.97 -8.37
C ASN A 113 14.33 10.61 -9.08
N VAL A 114 15.11 9.60 -8.68
CA VAL A 114 14.97 8.23 -9.21
C VAL A 114 13.60 7.64 -8.85
N MET A 115 13.15 7.82 -7.62
CA MET A 115 11.82 7.31 -7.21
C MET A 115 10.67 8.03 -7.92
N ASP A 116 10.80 9.32 -8.19
CA ASP A 116 9.81 10.09 -8.95
C ASP A 116 9.70 9.55 -10.40
N GLU A 117 10.83 9.28 -11.03
CA GLU A 117 10.90 8.70 -12.37
C GLU A 117 10.33 7.28 -12.40
N MET A 118 10.80 6.40 -11.51
CA MET A 118 10.28 5.05 -11.37
C MET A 118 8.77 5.03 -11.12
N SER A 119 8.29 5.91 -10.25
CA SER A 119 6.87 6.05 -9.95
C SER A 119 6.06 6.42 -11.19
N LYS A 120 6.56 7.35 -11.98
CA LYS A 120 5.91 7.78 -13.23
C LYS A 120 5.83 6.63 -14.25
N VAL A 121 6.95 5.97 -14.51
CA VAL A 121 7.02 4.85 -15.47
C VAL A 121 6.13 3.70 -15.01
N SER A 122 6.20 3.33 -13.72
CA SER A 122 5.37 2.27 -13.16
C SER A 122 3.87 2.57 -13.25
N ALA A 123 3.46 3.81 -12.94
CA ALA A 123 2.06 4.22 -13.06
C ALA A 123 1.58 4.17 -14.51
N GLN A 124 2.39 4.62 -15.44
CA GLN A 124 2.07 4.62 -16.87
C GLN A 124 1.91 3.18 -17.38
N ALA A 125 2.83 2.29 -17.05
CA ALA A 125 2.75 0.88 -17.40
C ALA A 125 1.52 0.21 -16.79
N TYR A 126 1.20 0.51 -15.52
CA TYR A 126 0.00 0.00 -14.87
C TYR A 126 -1.28 0.50 -15.56
N HIS A 127 -1.35 1.79 -15.87
CA HIS A 127 -2.51 2.39 -16.53
C HIS A 127 -2.73 1.80 -17.91
N SER A 128 -1.70 1.72 -18.74
CA SER A 128 -1.83 1.19 -20.12
C SER A 128 -2.30 -0.27 -20.16
N ASN A 129 -1.89 -1.09 -19.19
CA ASN A 129 -2.24 -2.50 -19.15
C ASN A 129 -3.56 -2.81 -18.43
N ILE A 130 -4.01 -1.94 -17.52
CA ILE A 130 -5.15 -2.22 -16.63
C ILE A 130 -6.27 -1.21 -16.79
N MET A 131 -5.97 0.09 -16.62
CA MET A 131 -7.02 1.10 -16.49
C MET A 131 -7.51 1.65 -17.83
N ASP A 132 -6.66 1.61 -18.85
CA ASP A 132 -6.93 2.19 -20.17
C ASP A 132 -7.13 1.11 -21.22
N ASP A 133 -6.82 -0.16 -20.93
CA ASP A 133 -7.07 -1.29 -21.84
C ASP A 133 -8.52 -1.76 -21.77
N GLN A 134 -9.28 -1.44 -22.80
CA GLN A 134 -10.69 -1.82 -22.91
C GLN A 134 -10.90 -3.34 -22.96
N ASN A 135 -9.96 -4.09 -23.51
CA ASN A 135 -10.03 -5.55 -23.55
C ASN A 135 -9.85 -6.12 -22.14
N PHE A 136 -8.94 -5.56 -21.34
CA PHE A 136 -8.78 -5.97 -19.96
C PHE A 136 -10.02 -5.64 -19.12
N LEU A 137 -10.59 -4.45 -19.30
CA LEU A 137 -11.82 -4.05 -18.60
C LEU A 137 -13.00 -4.96 -18.93
N ARG A 138 -13.13 -5.31 -20.21
CA ARG A 138 -14.14 -6.28 -20.66
C ARG A 138 -13.89 -7.67 -20.07
N TYR A 139 -12.65 -8.14 -20.10
CA TYR A 139 -12.26 -9.41 -19.48
C TYR A 139 -12.62 -9.44 -17.98
N PHE A 140 -12.32 -8.39 -17.25
CA PHE A 140 -12.68 -8.28 -15.83
C PHE A 140 -14.19 -8.42 -15.62
N ASP A 141 -14.99 -7.72 -16.40
CA ASP A 141 -16.46 -7.74 -16.32
C ASP A 141 -17.08 -9.10 -16.67
N GLU A 142 -16.50 -9.81 -17.64
CA GLU A 142 -17.01 -11.09 -18.13
C GLU A 142 -16.56 -12.27 -17.26
N VAL A 143 -15.32 -12.24 -16.74
CA VAL A 143 -14.69 -13.38 -16.08
C VAL A 143 -14.87 -13.35 -14.56
N THR A 144 -14.94 -12.16 -13.96
CA THR A 144 -15.06 -12.08 -12.51
C THR A 144 -16.51 -11.98 -12.04
N PRO A 145 -16.84 -12.50 -10.83
CA PRO A 145 -18.19 -12.42 -10.27
C PRO A 145 -18.48 -11.05 -9.63
N GLN A 146 -17.83 -9.96 -10.07
CA GLN A 146 -17.92 -8.65 -9.43
C GLN A 146 -19.37 -8.14 -9.30
N LYS A 147 -20.24 -8.42 -10.28
CA LYS A 147 -21.66 -8.04 -10.27
C LYS A 147 -22.45 -8.74 -9.14
N ASN A 148 -22.06 -9.98 -8.83
CA ASN A 148 -22.64 -10.72 -7.72
C ASN A 148 -22.10 -10.25 -6.36
N LEU A 149 -20.81 -9.93 -6.33
CA LEU A 149 -20.15 -9.39 -5.13
C LEU A 149 -20.68 -8.02 -4.72
N GLU A 150 -21.18 -7.23 -5.67
CA GLU A 150 -21.81 -5.94 -5.38
C GLU A 150 -23.07 -6.06 -4.50
N LYS A 151 -23.72 -7.20 -4.55
CA LYS A 151 -24.91 -7.51 -3.74
C LYS A 151 -24.57 -7.99 -2.32
N LEU A 152 -23.30 -8.30 -2.07
CA LEU A 152 -22.83 -8.73 -0.76
C LEU A 152 -22.33 -7.55 0.05
N PHE A 153 -22.62 -7.54 1.33
CA PHE A 153 -22.10 -6.56 2.27
C PHE A 153 -20.64 -6.89 2.65
N ILE A 154 -19.72 -6.72 1.67
CA ILE A 154 -18.30 -6.94 1.88
C ILE A 154 -17.66 -5.65 2.37
N GLY A 155 -17.38 -5.58 3.66
CA GLY A 155 -16.81 -4.41 4.30
C GLY A 155 -17.84 -3.40 4.77
N SER A 156 -17.37 -2.34 5.42
CA SER A 156 -18.18 -1.31 6.07
C SER A 156 -18.65 -0.18 5.15
N ARG A 157 -18.34 -0.24 3.85
CA ARG A 157 -18.65 0.80 2.86
C ARG A 157 -19.24 0.20 1.61
N PRO A 158 -20.06 0.96 0.85
CA PRO A 158 -20.56 0.51 -0.44
C PRO A 158 -19.41 0.05 -1.36
N THR A 159 -19.67 -0.91 -2.22
CA THR A 159 -18.69 -1.49 -3.15
C THR A 159 -18.15 -0.49 -4.16
N ARG A 160 -18.94 0.53 -4.50
CA ARG A 160 -18.59 1.61 -5.43
C ARG A 160 -18.61 2.98 -4.75
N ARG A 161 -17.83 3.91 -5.28
CA ARG A 161 -17.78 5.31 -4.82
C ARG A 161 -18.89 6.18 -5.42
N SER A 162 -19.40 5.78 -6.58
CA SER A 162 -20.45 6.47 -7.32
C SER A 162 -21.35 5.45 -8.02
N ALA A 163 -22.48 5.90 -8.56
CA ALA A 163 -23.40 5.08 -9.34
C ALA A 163 -22.82 4.65 -10.72
N SER A 164 -21.67 5.17 -11.12
CA SER A 164 -20.99 4.75 -12.33
C SER A 164 -20.58 3.29 -12.26
N LYS A 165 -20.77 2.56 -13.35
CA LYS A 165 -20.31 1.17 -13.50
C LYS A 165 -18.83 1.07 -13.88
N ASP A 166 -18.15 2.21 -14.06
CA ASP A 166 -16.72 2.25 -14.36
C ASP A 166 -15.90 1.56 -13.25
N ILE A 167 -14.86 0.85 -13.65
CA ILE A 167 -13.89 0.21 -12.76
C ILE A 167 -13.23 1.22 -11.82
N LYS A 168 -13.09 2.48 -12.25
CA LYS A 168 -12.56 3.58 -11.42
C LYS A 168 -13.45 3.86 -10.20
N SER A 169 -14.76 3.61 -10.30
CA SER A 169 -15.69 3.74 -9.18
C SER A 169 -15.59 2.60 -8.16
N LEU A 170 -15.10 1.44 -8.59
CA LEU A 170 -14.97 0.25 -7.75
C LEU A 170 -13.92 0.47 -6.66
N ARG A 171 -14.24 0.10 -5.42
CA ARG A 171 -13.31 0.20 -4.29
C ARG A 171 -12.29 -0.95 -4.31
N ALA A 172 -11.18 -0.75 -3.61
CA ALA A 172 -10.07 -1.70 -3.59
C ALA A 172 -10.45 -3.08 -3.03
N ILE A 173 -11.28 -3.16 -1.99
CA ILE A 173 -11.70 -4.45 -1.41
C ILE A 173 -12.52 -5.27 -2.42
N PRO A 174 -13.61 -4.76 -3.00
CA PRO A 174 -14.34 -5.46 -4.06
C PRO A 174 -13.47 -5.83 -5.27
N TRP A 175 -12.55 -4.96 -5.67
CA TRP A 175 -11.59 -5.24 -6.74
C TRP A 175 -10.72 -6.46 -6.43
N MET A 176 -10.06 -6.46 -5.27
CA MET A 176 -9.21 -7.58 -4.87
C MET A 176 -10.01 -8.87 -4.69
N PHE A 177 -11.20 -8.75 -4.10
CA PHE A 177 -12.05 -9.90 -3.84
C PHE A 177 -12.56 -10.56 -5.12
N ALA A 178 -12.87 -9.78 -6.15
CA ALA A 178 -13.30 -10.31 -7.45
C ALA A 178 -12.23 -11.23 -8.06
N TRP A 179 -10.96 -10.85 -8.02
CA TRP A 179 -9.85 -11.67 -8.50
C TRP A 179 -9.64 -12.93 -7.67
N THR A 180 -9.68 -12.82 -6.35
CA THR A 180 -9.46 -13.97 -5.46
C THR A 180 -10.54 -15.04 -5.61
N GLN A 181 -11.79 -14.68 -5.96
CA GLN A 181 -12.85 -15.65 -6.25
C GLN A 181 -12.52 -16.50 -7.49
N MET A 182 -11.75 -15.98 -8.40
CA MET A 182 -11.29 -16.71 -9.59
C MET A 182 -9.99 -17.48 -9.35
N ARG A 183 -9.48 -17.51 -8.11
CA ARG A 183 -8.15 -18.04 -7.75
C ARG A 183 -7.03 -17.41 -8.57
N PHE A 184 -7.22 -16.19 -8.98
CA PHE A 184 -6.28 -15.39 -9.74
C PHE A 184 -5.86 -14.18 -8.91
N ILE A 185 -4.58 -13.84 -8.92
CA ILE A 185 -4.06 -12.65 -8.25
C ILE A 185 -3.50 -11.74 -9.32
N LEU A 186 -4.14 -10.58 -9.48
CA LEU A 186 -3.55 -9.52 -10.27
C LEU A 186 -2.45 -8.86 -9.43
N PRO A 187 -1.18 -8.92 -9.85
CA PRO A 187 -0.10 -8.39 -9.05
C PRO A 187 -0.17 -6.87 -8.95
N ALA A 188 -0.27 -6.36 -7.73
CA ALA A 188 -0.27 -4.92 -7.47
C ALA A 188 1.07 -4.25 -7.80
N TRP A 189 2.12 -5.03 -7.99
CA TRP A 189 3.47 -4.59 -8.37
C TRP A 189 3.71 -4.60 -9.90
N LEU A 190 2.66 -4.77 -10.70
CA LEU A 190 2.72 -4.58 -12.15
C LEU A 190 3.23 -3.16 -12.47
N GLY A 191 4.14 -3.06 -13.43
CA GLY A 191 4.82 -1.81 -13.80
C GLY A 191 6.15 -1.57 -13.09
N ILE A 192 6.52 -2.40 -12.09
CA ILE A 192 7.82 -2.25 -11.42
C ILE A 192 8.97 -2.69 -12.33
N LEU A 193 8.77 -3.73 -13.14
CA LEU A 193 9.79 -4.20 -14.06
C LEU A 193 10.15 -3.12 -15.08
N GLU A 194 9.15 -2.48 -15.67
CA GLU A 194 9.32 -1.37 -16.60
C GLU A 194 10.08 -0.21 -15.95
N ALA A 195 9.71 0.16 -14.73
CA ALA A 195 10.38 1.22 -13.99
C ALA A 195 11.85 0.89 -13.69
N LEU A 196 12.16 -0.34 -13.31
CA LEU A 196 13.54 -0.78 -13.04
C LEU A 196 14.38 -0.82 -14.31
N SER A 197 13.79 -1.27 -15.43
CA SER A 197 14.47 -1.34 -16.72
C SER A 197 14.80 0.06 -17.26
N ASP A 198 13.85 0.98 -17.17
CA ASP A 198 13.98 2.35 -17.65
C ASP A 198 15.05 3.13 -16.86
N THR A 199 15.09 2.92 -15.55
CA THR A 199 16.10 3.55 -14.68
C THR A 199 17.45 2.83 -14.63
N CYS A 200 17.63 1.79 -15.44
CA CYS A 200 18.85 0.93 -15.46
C CYS A 200 19.17 0.27 -14.11
N LEU A 201 18.21 0.16 -13.20
CA LEU A 201 18.42 -0.44 -11.89
C LEU A 201 18.25 -1.97 -11.88
N LEU A 202 17.72 -2.55 -12.96
CA LEU A 202 17.45 -3.98 -13.05
C LEU A 202 18.70 -4.84 -12.83
N TYR A 203 19.84 -4.40 -13.34
CA TYR A 203 21.12 -5.12 -13.25
C TYR A 203 21.97 -4.74 -12.04
N THR A 204 21.57 -3.71 -11.30
CA THR A 204 22.29 -3.23 -10.10
C THR A 204 21.59 -3.60 -8.79
N SER A 205 20.36 -4.08 -8.87
CA SER A 205 19.67 -4.61 -7.70
C SER A 205 20.27 -5.96 -7.29
N PRO A 206 20.64 -6.14 -6.02
CA PRO A 206 21.11 -7.45 -5.54
C PRO A 206 20.02 -8.49 -5.76
N SER A 207 20.40 -9.60 -6.40
CA SER A 207 19.50 -10.75 -6.52
C SER A 207 19.22 -11.31 -5.11
N PRO A 208 18.03 -11.84 -4.84
CA PRO A 208 17.78 -12.59 -3.61
C PRO A 208 18.75 -13.76 -3.38
N ARG A 209 19.48 -14.18 -4.42
CA ARG A 209 20.54 -15.22 -4.33
C ARG A 209 21.87 -14.69 -3.86
N ASP A 210 22.09 -13.37 -3.90
CA ASP A 210 23.35 -12.73 -3.53
C ASP A 210 23.36 -12.32 -2.03
N SER A 211 22.30 -12.63 -1.30
CA SER A 211 22.11 -12.31 0.12
C SER A 211 22.21 -13.53 1.05
N ILE A 212 22.90 -14.62 0.60
CA ILE A 212 23.21 -15.79 1.44
C ILE A 212 24.68 -15.76 1.81
#